data_b09b9e9e9b5d52c52d819bdb973cbfe6
#
_entry.id   b09b9e9e9b5d52c52d819bdb973cbfe6
#
_cell.length_a   1.000
_cell.length_b   1.000
_cell.length_c   1.000
_cell.angle_alpha   90.00
_cell.angle_beta   90.00
_cell.angle_gamma   90.00
#
_symmetry.space_group_name_H-M   'P 1'
#
loop_
_entity.id
_entity.type
_entity.pdbx_description
1 polymer ?
#
loop_
_entity_poly.entity_id
_entity_poly.type
_entity_poly.pdbx_seq_one_letter_code
_entity_poly.pdbx_strand_id
1 'polypeptide(L)'
;MRILITGAGGFVGSYAARQLLADGHELALLLRPRSNPWRIRDVLLRTQVIAGDMKRLSNVRREIKAFCPETVVHCAWQGVGNGARNDAAQDTNIVAALELVNIAARAGARNWIGIGSQAEYGPCSQRITEDFPTRPTTRYGQAKLATCCEAGKLCEELGVRFAWLRLFSTYGPGDDPTWLIPYLAGILLRGERPVVTAGEQLWDYIYISDVATAIARVVESDEARGVFNLGSGTTSTIRSIIENVRALIDPRLPIGFGEAPYRPDQVMHLEADISRLASLGWRPQVELHEGLAKAVAWYRQQLSQSLAA
;
A
#
# COMPACT_ATOMS: atom_id res chain seq x y z
N MET A 1 -2.35 -22.32 0.18
CA MET A 1 -2.36 -21.96 -1.26
C MET A 1 -0.96 -21.56 -1.70
N ARG A 2 -0.64 -21.72 -2.98
CA ARG A 2 0.56 -21.13 -3.60
C ARG A 2 0.23 -19.72 -4.09
N ILE A 3 0.94 -18.73 -3.55
CA ILE A 3 0.66 -17.31 -3.83
C ILE A 3 1.90 -16.65 -4.45
N LEU A 4 1.72 -16.04 -5.62
CA LEU A 4 2.74 -15.20 -6.24
C LEU A 4 2.53 -13.76 -5.77
N ILE A 5 3.55 -13.18 -5.14
CA ILE A 5 3.52 -11.78 -4.70
C ILE A 5 4.49 -10.95 -5.54
N THR A 6 3.99 -9.89 -6.15
CA THR A 6 4.85 -8.87 -6.77
C THR A 6 4.97 -7.66 -5.85
N GLY A 7 6.12 -6.98 -5.88
CA GLY A 7 6.35 -5.84 -5.01
C GLY A 7 6.55 -6.18 -3.53
N ALA A 8 6.87 -7.43 -3.20
CA ALA A 8 7.13 -7.87 -1.82
C ALA A 8 8.28 -7.09 -1.13
N GLY A 9 9.24 -6.55 -1.87
CA GLY A 9 10.28 -5.67 -1.31
C GLY A 9 9.82 -4.26 -0.95
N GLY A 10 8.59 -3.86 -1.34
CA GLY A 10 7.95 -2.60 -0.98
C GLY A 10 7.31 -2.63 0.41
N PHE A 11 6.77 -1.47 0.84
CA PHE A 11 6.17 -1.33 2.17
C PHE A 11 4.98 -2.28 2.34
N VAL A 12 3.90 -2.12 1.57
CA VAL A 12 2.69 -2.95 1.66
C VAL A 12 3.00 -4.42 1.38
N GLY A 13 3.74 -4.71 0.29
CA GLY A 13 4.02 -6.09 -0.12
C GLY A 13 4.83 -6.87 0.90
N SER A 14 5.70 -6.21 1.67
CA SER A 14 6.50 -6.87 2.71
C SER A 14 5.66 -7.34 3.90
N TYR A 15 4.68 -6.56 4.30
CA TYR A 15 3.74 -6.93 5.36
C TYR A 15 2.75 -7.98 4.89
N ALA A 16 2.25 -7.86 3.65
CA ALA A 16 1.40 -8.89 3.04
C ALA A 16 2.13 -10.24 2.97
N ALA A 17 3.42 -10.25 2.56
CA ALA A 17 4.22 -11.48 2.51
C ALA A 17 4.37 -12.13 3.90
N ARG A 18 4.63 -11.35 4.96
CA ARG A 18 4.71 -11.88 6.33
C ARG A 18 3.40 -12.47 6.81
N GLN A 19 2.30 -11.74 6.60
CA GLN A 19 0.99 -12.19 7.02
C GLN A 19 0.62 -13.50 6.33
N LEU A 20 0.69 -13.53 4.99
CA LEU A 20 0.32 -14.72 4.22
C LEU A 20 1.23 -15.93 4.53
N LEU A 21 2.51 -15.68 4.85
CA LEU A 21 3.41 -16.75 5.29
C LEU A 21 3.07 -17.26 6.70
N ALA A 22 2.63 -16.37 7.61
CA ALA A 22 2.16 -16.72 8.95
C ALA A 22 0.85 -17.53 8.90
N ASP A 23 -0.01 -17.24 7.91
CA ASP A 23 -1.26 -17.97 7.65
C ASP A 23 -1.03 -19.33 6.95
N GLY A 24 0.24 -19.73 6.77
CA GLY A 24 0.60 -21.05 6.24
C GLY A 24 0.55 -21.18 4.72
N HIS A 25 0.58 -20.07 3.98
CA HIS A 25 0.64 -20.10 2.52
C HIS A 25 2.09 -20.31 2.02
N GLU A 26 2.22 -20.97 0.87
CA GLU A 26 3.48 -21.10 0.14
C GLU A 26 3.63 -19.90 -0.80
N LEU A 27 4.76 -19.18 -0.68
CA LEU A 27 4.95 -17.91 -1.37
C LEU A 27 6.07 -17.98 -2.40
N ALA A 28 5.81 -17.43 -3.61
CA ALA A 28 6.83 -16.99 -4.54
C ALA A 28 6.85 -15.46 -4.61
N LEU A 29 8.02 -14.87 -4.46
CA LEU A 29 8.22 -13.42 -4.48
C LEU A 29 8.91 -13.02 -5.79
N LEU A 30 8.20 -12.26 -6.65
CA LEU A 30 8.81 -11.66 -7.83
C LEU A 30 9.59 -10.42 -7.43
N LEU A 31 10.91 -10.52 -7.43
CA LEU A 31 11.83 -9.47 -7.00
C LEU A 31 12.73 -9.03 -8.15
N ARG A 32 12.90 -7.71 -8.31
CA ARG A 32 13.85 -7.19 -9.30
C ARG A 32 15.28 -7.60 -8.95
N PRO A 33 16.07 -8.07 -9.94
CA PRO A 33 17.49 -8.29 -9.74
C PRO A 33 18.18 -7.05 -9.17
N ARG A 34 19.09 -7.23 -8.23
CA ARG A 34 19.84 -6.15 -7.54
C ARG A 34 18.96 -5.19 -6.67
N SER A 35 17.69 -5.50 -6.44
CA SER A 35 16.91 -4.75 -5.42
C SER A 35 17.45 -5.07 -4.01
N ASN A 36 17.44 -4.08 -3.12
CA ASN A 36 17.74 -4.32 -1.71
C ASN A 36 16.47 -4.83 -0.98
N PRO A 37 16.38 -6.10 -0.62
CA PRO A 37 15.19 -6.68 -0.02
C PRO A 37 15.17 -6.50 1.51
N TRP A 38 15.67 -5.39 2.03
CA TRP A 38 15.86 -5.17 3.46
C TRP A 38 14.57 -5.36 4.28
N ARG A 39 13.40 -5.03 3.68
CA ARG A 39 12.11 -5.18 4.35
C ARG A 39 11.65 -6.63 4.50
N ILE A 40 12.23 -7.58 3.78
CA ILE A 40 11.78 -8.99 3.73
C ILE A 40 12.90 -9.99 4.03
N ARG A 41 14.04 -9.53 4.59
CA ARG A 41 15.18 -10.41 4.90
C ARG A 41 14.78 -11.59 5.78
N ASP A 42 13.84 -11.37 6.70
CA ASP A 42 13.31 -12.36 7.65
C ASP A 42 12.48 -13.47 6.98
N VAL A 43 11.91 -13.24 5.79
CA VAL A 43 11.06 -14.21 5.10
C VAL A 43 11.68 -14.85 3.88
N LEU A 44 12.82 -14.32 3.38
CA LEU A 44 13.44 -14.80 2.14
C LEU A 44 13.76 -16.29 2.15
N LEU A 45 14.28 -16.83 3.27
CA LEU A 45 14.64 -18.24 3.40
C LEU A 45 13.43 -19.18 3.47
N ARG A 46 12.24 -18.64 3.69
CA ARG A 46 10.98 -19.38 3.77
C ARG A 46 10.10 -19.21 2.52
N THR A 47 10.62 -18.55 1.48
CA THR A 47 9.88 -18.24 0.26
C THR A 47 10.71 -18.58 -0.96
N GLN A 48 10.03 -18.88 -2.07
CA GLN A 48 10.71 -18.99 -3.37
C GLN A 48 10.93 -17.57 -3.94
N VAL A 49 12.15 -17.27 -4.37
CA VAL A 49 12.44 -16.01 -5.06
C VAL A 49 12.47 -16.25 -6.57
N ILE A 50 11.64 -15.50 -7.30
CA ILE A 50 11.68 -15.40 -8.76
C ILE A 50 12.35 -14.07 -9.10
N ALA A 51 13.57 -14.14 -9.64
CA ALA A 51 14.37 -12.96 -9.99
C ALA A 51 13.91 -12.39 -11.35
N GLY A 52 13.15 -11.28 -11.33
CA GLY A 52 12.59 -10.71 -12.55
C GLY A 52 12.07 -9.28 -12.40
N ASP A 53 11.86 -8.64 -13.53
CA ASP A 53 11.33 -7.27 -13.60
C ASP A 53 9.95 -7.29 -14.25
N MET A 54 8.99 -6.56 -13.68
CA MET A 54 7.65 -6.38 -14.22
C MET A 54 7.67 -5.86 -15.68
N LYS A 55 8.71 -5.13 -16.08
CA LYS A 55 8.88 -4.65 -17.46
C LYS A 55 9.31 -5.73 -18.45
N ARG A 56 9.71 -6.92 -17.98
CA ARG A 56 10.24 -8.03 -18.80
C ARG A 56 9.74 -9.37 -18.27
N LEU A 57 8.44 -9.50 -18.09
CA LEU A 57 7.82 -10.71 -17.54
C LEU A 57 8.00 -11.96 -18.41
N SER A 58 8.26 -11.78 -19.71
CA SER A 58 8.62 -12.88 -20.61
C SER A 58 9.79 -13.72 -20.08
N ASN A 59 10.75 -13.10 -19.38
CA ASN A 59 11.96 -13.77 -18.87
C ASN A 59 11.68 -14.69 -17.68
N VAL A 60 10.54 -14.54 -16.99
CA VAL A 60 10.18 -15.30 -15.77
C VAL A 60 8.92 -16.15 -15.94
N ARG A 61 8.40 -16.26 -17.15
CA ARG A 61 7.20 -17.09 -17.44
C ARG A 61 7.38 -18.54 -17.03
N ARG A 62 8.59 -19.09 -17.26
CA ARG A 62 8.91 -20.48 -16.94
C ARG A 62 8.90 -20.73 -15.45
N GLU A 63 9.48 -19.83 -14.67
CA GLU A 63 9.54 -19.89 -13.21
C GLU A 63 8.16 -19.73 -12.59
N ILE A 64 7.36 -18.76 -13.08
CA ILE A 64 5.97 -18.57 -12.65
C ILE A 64 5.14 -19.82 -12.96
N LYS A 65 5.30 -20.41 -14.16
CA LYS A 65 4.60 -21.64 -14.53
C LYS A 65 5.04 -22.83 -13.66
N ALA A 66 6.32 -22.93 -13.34
CA ALA A 66 6.86 -23.99 -12.48
C ALA A 66 6.34 -23.89 -11.04
N PHE A 67 6.19 -22.67 -10.51
CA PHE A 67 5.60 -22.44 -9.21
C PHE A 67 4.09 -22.75 -9.20
N CYS A 68 3.41 -22.60 -10.32
CA CYS A 68 1.97 -22.87 -10.49
C CYS A 68 1.11 -22.13 -9.43
N PRO A 69 1.12 -20.78 -9.40
CA PRO A 69 0.39 -20.02 -8.39
C PRO A 69 -1.12 -20.25 -8.51
N GLU A 70 -1.81 -20.38 -7.38
CA GLU A 70 -3.27 -20.39 -7.30
C GLU A 70 -3.83 -18.97 -7.18
N THR A 71 -3.03 -18.07 -6.59
CA THR A 71 -3.39 -16.68 -6.32
C THR A 71 -2.23 -15.76 -6.65
N VAL A 72 -2.54 -14.57 -7.18
CA VAL A 72 -1.58 -13.46 -7.33
C VAL A 72 -1.97 -12.31 -6.41
N VAL A 73 -1.02 -11.79 -5.64
CA VAL A 73 -1.13 -10.52 -4.92
C VAL A 73 -0.21 -9.50 -5.57
N HIS A 74 -0.81 -8.56 -6.29
CA HIS A 74 -0.08 -7.58 -7.10
C HIS A 74 0.09 -6.25 -6.37
N CYS A 75 1.23 -6.10 -5.67
CA CYS A 75 1.62 -4.86 -4.97
C CYS A 75 2.67 -4.05 -5.76
N ALA A 76 3.27 -4.60 -6.82
CA ALA A 76 4.30 -3.90 -7.58
C ALA A 76 3.72 -2.70 -8.32
N TRP A 77 4.34 -1.53 -8.13
CA TRP A 77 4.03 -0.31 -8.87
C TRP A 77 5.24 0.60 -8.91
N GLN A 78 5.57 1.13 -10.08
CA GLN A 78 6.65 2.09 -10.23
C GLN A 78 6.07 3.52 -10.15
N GLY A 79 6.73 4.41 -9.40
CA GLY A 79 6.35 5.82 -9.35
C GLY A 79 5.21 6.14 -8.37
N VAL A 80 5.22 5.53 -7.18
CA VAL A 80 4.24 5.83 -6.11
C VAL A 80 4.53 7.18 -5.45
N GLY A 81 5.80 7.56 -5.31
CA GLY A 81 6.23 8.80 -4.65
C GLY A 81 5.75 10.05 -5.38
N ASN A 82 5.55 11.14 -4.63
CA ASN A 82 4.93 12.39 -5.12
C ASN A 82 5.58 12.95 -6.41
N GLY A 83 6.91 12.88 -6.55
CA GLY A 83 7.64 13.39 -7.72
C GLY A 83 7.38 12.61 -9.02
N ALA A 84 6.93 11.36 -8.94
CA ALA A 84 6.73 10.48 -10.09
C ALA A 84 5.24 10.26 -10.45
N ARG A 85 4.31 10.86 -9.71
CA ARG A 85 2.86 10.61 -9.89
C ARG A 85 2.32 11.09 -11.24
N ASN A 86 2.97 12.06 -11.87
CA ASN A 86 2.58 12.58 -13.19
C ASN A 86 3.55 12.15 -14.30
N ASP A 87 4.49 11.25 -14.03
CA ASP A 87 5.41 10.70 -15.02
C ASP A 87 4.67 9.84 -16.06
N ALA A 88 5.05 9.93 -17.33
CA ALA A 88 4.56 9.08 -18.40
C ALA A 88 4.85 7.59 -18.17
N ALA A 89 5.86 7.27 -17.36
CA ALA A 89 6.19 5.90 -16.97
C ALA A 89 5.05 5.18 -16.19
N GLN A 90 4.03 5.91 -15.73
CA GLN A 90 2.85 5.30 -15.11
C GLN A 90 2.13 4.32 -16.03
N ASP A 91 2.07 4.59 -17.32
CA ASP A 91 1.37 3.77 -18.32
C ASP A 91 2.05 2.38 -18.48
N THR A 92 3.34 2.28 -18.20
CA THR A 92 4.07 0.99 -18.25
C THR A 92 3.60 -0.01 -17.17
N ASN A 93 3.05 0.49 -16.06
CA ASN A 93 2.50 -0.35 -15.01
C ASN A 93 1.23 -1.08 -15.47
N ILE A 94 0.39 -0.43 -16.29
CA ILE A 94 -0.84 -1.01 -16.87
C ILE A 94 -0.46 -2.24 -17.70
N VAL A 95 0.41 -2.05 -18.68
CA VAL A 95 0.85 -3.12 -19.59
C VAL A 95 1.45 -4.30 -18.81
N ALA A 96 2.31 -4.00 -17.83
CA ALA A 96 2.96 -5.02 -17.01
C ALA A 96 1.94 -5.81 -16.14
N ALA A 97 0.94 -5.13 -15.59
CA ALA A 97 -0.10 -5.79 -14.80
C ALA A 97 -0.94 -6.74 -15.67
N LEU A 98 -1.38 -6.30 -16.86
CA LEU A 98 -2.18 -7.12 -17.78
C LEU A 98 -1.36 -8.31 -18.32
N GLU A 99 -0.08 -8.12 -18.63
CA GLU A 99 0.80 -9.23 -19.02
C GLU A 99 0.91 -10.25 -17.88
N LEU A 100 1.03 -9.81 -16.63
CA LEU A 100 1.11 -10.70 -15.48
C LEU A 100 -0.20 -11.46 -15.26
N VAL A 101 -1.38 -10.84 -15.44
CA VAL A 101 -2.67 -11.55 -15.39
C VAL A 101 -2.67 -12.71 -16.38
N ASN A 102 -2.30 -12.47 -17.64
CA ASN A 102 -2.25 -13.49 -18.68
C ASN A 102 -1.26 -14.64 -18.35
N ILE A 103 -0.07 -14.30 -17.86
CA ILE A 103 0.95 -15.28 -17.49
C ILE A 103 0.46 -16.14 -16.33
N ALA A 104 -0.08 -15.52 -15.29
CA ALA A 104 -0.53 -16.19 -14.08
C ALA A 104 -1.75 -17.10 -14.35
N ALA A 105 -2.74 -16.62 -15.12
CA ALA A 105 -3.90 -17.42 -15.50
C ALA A 105 -3.48 -18.67 -16.28
N ARG A 106 -2.57 -18.54 -17.26
CA ARG A 106 -2.00 -19.69 -18.00
C ARG A 106 -1.14 -20.61 -17.14
N ALA A 107 -0.63 -20.14 -16.02
CA ALA A 107 0.10 -20.93 -15.02
C ALA A 107 -0.82 -21.61 -13.99
N GLY A 108 -2.15 -21.36 -14.03
CA GLY A 108 -3.13 -21.99 -13.16
C GLY A 108 -3.72 -21.09 -12.08
N ALA A 109 -3.37 -19.79 -12.06
CA ALA A 109 -3.93 -18.86 -11.09
C ALA A 109 -5.46 -18.69 -11.29
N ARG A 110 -6.20 -18.78 -10.19
CA ARG A 110 -7.66 -18.62 -10.14
C ARG A 110 -8.08 -17.32 -9.48
N ASN A 111 -7.15 -16.66 -8.79
CA ASN A 111 -7.42 -15.44 -8.06
C ASN A 111 -6.37 -14.37 -8.37
N TRP A 112 -6.84 -13.14 -8.60
CA TRP A 112 -6.03 -11.95 -8.75
C TRP A 112 -6.46 -10.88 -7.76
N ILE A 113 -5.55 -10.48 -6.87
CA ILE A 113 -5.76 -9.40 -5.91
C ILE A 113 -4.79 -8.27 -6.26
N GLY A 114 -5.32 -7.11 -6.68
CA GLY A 114 -4.53 -5.93 -7.01
C GLY A 114 -4.62 -4.86 -5.94
N ILE A 115 -3.51 -4.16 -5.69
CA ILE A 115 -3.49 -3.01 -4.78
C ILE A 115 -3.67 -1.72 -5.59
N GLY A 116 -4.86 -1.16 -5.45
CA GLY A 116 -5.28 0.13 -5.99
C GLY A 116 -4.89 1.31 -5.09
N SER A 117 -5.55 2.44 -5.30
CA SER A 117 -5.32 3.65 -4.52
C SER A 117 -6.57 4.52 -4.42
N GLN A 118 -6.77 5.22 -3.32
CA GLN A 118 -7.77 6.28 -3.19
C GLN A 118 -7.60 7.39 -4.27
N ALA A 119 -6.40 7.53 -4.86
CA ALA A 119 -6.15 8.47 -5.94
C ALA A 119 -6.99 8.21 -7.21
N GLU A 120 -7.60 7.03 -7.34
CA GLU A 120 -8.55 6.69 -8.41
C GLU A 120 -9.85 7.49 -8.31
N TYR A 121 -10.25 7.90 -7.10
CA TYR A 121 -11.44 8.74 -6.90
C TYR A 121 -11.19 10.21 -7.27
N GLY A 122 -9.97 10.71 -7.07
CA GLY A 122 -9.66 12.14 -7.14
C GLY A 122 -10.11 12.90 -5.88
N PRO A 123 -10.18 14.25 -5.94
CA PRO A 123 -10.61 15.06 -4.82
C PRO A 123 -12.07 14.78 -4.41
N CYS A 124 -12.31 14.67 -3.12
CA CYS A 124 -13.61 14.43 -2.52
C CYS A 124 -13.76 15.23 -1.23
N SER A 125 -14.99 15.54 -0.83
CA SER A 125 -15.31 16.28 0.39
C SER A 125 -16.21 15.50 1.35
N GLN A 126 -16.36 14.19 1.13
CA GLN A 126 -17.24 13.32 1.92
C GLN A 126 -16.62 11.92 2.05
N ARG A 127 -17.23 11.09 2.87
CA ARG A 127 -16.90 9.65 2.99
C ARG A 127 -17.09 8.95 1.65
N ILE A 128 -16.10 8.16 1.24
CA ILE A 128 -15.99 7.55 -0.09
C ILE A 128 -16.40 6.09 -0.01
N THR A 129 -17.48 5.73 -0.71
CA THR A 129 -17.87 4.35 -0.98
C THR A 129 -17.20 3.85 -2.27
N GLU A 130 -17.23 2.54 -2.55
CA GLU A 130 -16.66 1.98 -3.78
C GLU A 130 -17.40 2.43 -5.04
N ASP A 131 -18.67 2.81 -4.91
CA ASP A 131 -19.52 3.32 -6.01
C ASP A 131 -19.36 4.83 -6.23
N PHE A 132 -18.53 5.50 -5.42
CA PHE A 132 -18.25 6.92 -5.62
C PHE A 132 -17.59 7.16 -6.99
N PRO A 133 -17.98 8.22 -7.73
CA PRO A 133 -17.43 8.50 -9.04
C PRO A 133 -15.91 8.64 -9.04
N THR A 134 -15.25 7.95 -9.96
CA THR A 134 -13.80 8.02 -10.14
C THR A 134 -13.43 9.16 -11.08
N ARG A 135 -12.66 10.14 -10.58
CA ARG A 135 -12.20 11.33 -11.32
C ARG A 135 -10.73 11.63 -10.99
N PRO A 136 -9.80 10.71 -11.31
CA PRO A 136 -8.39 10.86 -10.94
C PRO A 136 -7.77 12.09 -11.59
N THR A 137 -7.07 12.91 -10.81
CA THR A 137 -6.41 14.15 -11.25
C THR A 137 -4.93 13.97 -11.57
N THR A 138 -4.33 12.81 -11.20
CA THR A 138 -2.93 12.48 -11.47
C THR A 138 -2.83 11.32 -12.44
N ARG A 139 -1.73 11.25 -13.22
CA ARG A 139 -1.45 10.06 -14.07
C ARG A 139 -1.37 8.77 -13.26
N TYR A 140 -0.85 8.82 -12.04
CA TYR A 140 -0.85 7.68 -11.12
C TYR A 140 -2.27 7.17 -10.85
N GLY A 141 -3.20 8.06 -10.47
CA GLY A 141 -4.60 7.68 -10.23
C GLY A 141 -5.29 7.18 -11.51
N GLN A 142 -5.03 7.82 -12.65
CA GLN A 142 -5.55 7.39 -13.97
C GLN A 142 -5.04 6.00 -14.34
N ALA A 143 -3.74 5.75 -14.19
CA ALA A 143 -3.15 4.44 -14.49
C ALA A 143 -3.64 3.34 -13.54
N LYS A 144 -3.83 3.64 -12.23
CA LYS A 144 -4.43 2.72 -11.26
C LYS A 144 -5.86 2.35 -11.66
N LEU A 145 -6.67 3.36 -12.00
CA LEU A 145 -8.06 3.15 -12.44
C LEU A 145 -8.12 2.34 -13.75
N ALA A 146 -7.30 2.68 -14.74
CA ALA A 146 -7.22 1.92 -16.00
C ALA A 146 -6.83 0.47 -15.74
N THR A 147 -5.83 0.23 -14.89
CA THR A 147 -5.43 -1.14 -14.50
C THR A 147 -6.57 -1.89 -13.81
N CYS A 148 -7.30 -1.24 -12.90
CA CYS A 148 -8.48 -1.83 -12.25
C CYS A 148 -9.51 -2.31 -13.28
N CYS A 149 -9.88 -1.43 -14.21
CA CYS A 149 -10.90 -1.71 -15.22
C CYS A 149 -10.46 -2.80 -16.22
N GLU A 150 -9.24 -2.67 -16.76
CA GLU A 150 -8.74 -3.58 -17.79
C GLU A 150 -8.37 -4.95 -17.22
N ALA A 151 -7.70 -5.00 -16.06
CA ALA A 151 -7.41 -6.27 -15.40
C ALA A 151 -8.68 -6.97 -14.91
N GLY A 152 -9.70 -6.22 -14.46
CA GLY A 152 -11.00 -6.78 -14.08
C GLY A 152 -11.68 -7.48 -15.26
N LYS A 153 -11.78 -6.82 -16.42
CA LYS A 153 -12.32 -7.41 -17.67
C LYS A 153 -11.52 -8.64 -18.10
N LEU A 154 -10.20 -8.52 -18.13
CA LEU A 154 -9.33 -9.63 -18.54
C LEU A 154 -9.46 -10.84 -17.59
N CYS A 155 -9.57 -10.60 -16.28
CA CYS A 155 -9.80 -11.67 -15.30
C CYS A 155 -11.17 -12.35 -15.54
N GLU A 156 -12.22 -11.59 -15.84
CA GLU A 156 -13.55 -12.13 -16.18
C GLU A 156 -13.48 -13.02 -17.42
N GLU A 157 -12.84 -12.57 -18.51
CA GLU A 157 -12.62 -13.34 -19.74
C GLU A 157 -11.84 -14.64 -19.51
N LEU A 158 -10.91 -14.64 -18.56
CA LEU A 158 -10.06 -15.78 -18.23
C LEU A 158 -10.64 -16.68 -17.12
N GLY A 159 -11.80 -16.35 -16.55
CA GLY A 159 -12.41 -17.07 -15.44
C GLY A 159 -11.63 -16.95 -14.13
N VAL A 160 -10.87 -15.87 -13.94
CA VAL A 160 -10.07 -15.56 -12.75
C VAL A 160 -10.88 -14.66 -11.82
N ARG A 161 -10.95 -15.00 -10.53
CA ARG A 161 -11.57 -14.14 -9.52
C ARG A 161 -10.74 -12.87 -9.37
N PHE A 162 -11.35 -11.71 -9.51
CA PHE A 162 -10.72 -10.40 -9.41
C PHE A 162 -11.15 -9.68 -8.14
N ALA A 163 -10.17 -9.17 -7.36
CA ALA A 163 -10.37 -8.23 -6.28
C ALA A 163 -9.36 -7.08 -6.37
N TRP A 164 -9.83 -5.85 -6.12
CA TRP A 164 -9.03 -4.63 -6.20
C TRP A 164 -9.20 -3.82 -4.92
N LEU A 165 -8.10 -3.63 -4.19
CA LEU A 165 -8.08 -2.94 -2.91
C LEU A 165 -7.63 -1.50 -3.11
N ARG A 166 -8.55 -0.53 -3.13
CA ARG A 166 -8.23 0.90 -3.14
C ARG A 166 -7.69 1.31 -1.79
N LEU A 167 -6.36 1.30 -1.68
CA LEU A 167 -5.67 1.63 -0.44
C LEU A 167 -5.74 3.13 -0.17
N PHE A 168 -6.19 3.49 1.02
CA PHE A 168 -6.13 4.84 1.58
C PHE A 168 -4.75 5.11 2.20
N SER A 169 -4.62 6.10 3.08
CA SER A 169 -3.30 6.40 3.60
C SER A 169 -2.86 5.36 4.62
N THR A 170 -1.78 4.67 4.32
CA THR A 170 -1.19 3.69 5.23
C THR A 170 0.10 4.20 5.84
N TYR A 171 0.42 3.75 7.05
CA TYR A 171 1.62 4.12 7.79
C TYR A 171 2.10 2.97 8.69
N GLY A 172 3.35 3.05 9.11
CA GLY A 172 3.94 2.09 10.05
C GLY A 172 5.45 1.98 9.93
N PRO A 173 6.06 1.01 10.62
CA PRO A 173 7.49 0.73 10.57
C PRO A 173 7.97 0.40 9.15
N GLY A 174 9.02 1.08 8.70
CA GLY A 174 9.59 0.83 7.39
C GLY A 174 8.91 1.52 6.21
N ASP A 175 8.01 2.47 6.46
CA ASP A 175 7.44 3.32 5.41
C ASP A 175 8.49 4.27 4.81
N ASP A 176 8.17 4.89 3.68
CA ASP A 176 9.07 5.80 2.98
C ASP A 176 9.23 7.11 3.78
N PRO A 177 10.46 7.58 4.04
CA PRO A 177 10.73 8.77 4.85
C PRO A 177 10.16 10.07 4.27
N THR A 178 9.70 10.08 3.02
CA THR A 178 9.09 11.26 2.39
C THR A 178 7.60 11.43 2.73
N TRP A 179 6.95 10.41 3.33
CA TRP A 179 5.57 10.53 3.81
C TRP A 179 5.49 11.24 5.16
N LEU A 180 4.32 11.81 5.46
CA LEU A 180 4.12 12.70 6.61
C LEU A 180 4.58 12.10 7.94
N ILE A 181 4.10 10.90 8.31
CA ILE A 181 4.38 10.30 9.62
C ILE A 181 5.86 9.95 9.77
N PRO A 182 6.52 9.24 8.82
CA PRO A 182 7.96 9.01 8.86
C PRO A 182 8.80 10.30 8.88
N TYR A 183 8.42 11.28 8.06
CA TYR A 183 9.07 12.59 8.00
C TYR A 183 9.05 13.29 9.36
N LEU A 184 7.85 13.37 9.99
CA LEU A 184 7.69 13.98 11.31
C LEU A 184 8.50 13.25 12.38
N ALA A 185 8.41 11.91 12.41
CA ALA A 185 9.17 11.10 13.34
C ALA A 185 10.68 11.35 13.18
N GLY A 186 11.18 11.36 11.93
CA GLY A 186 12.59 11.61 11.65
C GLY A 186 13.08 13.00 12.09
N ILE A 187 12.33 14.05 11.79
CA ILE A 187 12.68 15.44 12.17
C ILE A 187 12.61 15.63 13.69
N LEU A 188 11.51 15.24 14.32
CA LEU A 188 11.30 15.45 15.75
C LEU A 188 12.27 14.63 16.61
N LEU A 189 12.63 13.39 16.19
CA LEU A 189 13.63 12.58 16.89
C LEU A 189 15.04 13.21 16.87
N ARG A 190 15.35 14.06 15.88
CA ARG A 190 16.60 14.84 15.84
C ARG A 190 16.51 16.18 16.61
N GLY A 191 15.35 16.47 17.23
CA GLY A 191 15.12 17.74 17.93
C GLY A 191 14.89 18.92 16.97
N GLU A 192 14.65 18.68 15.70
CA GLU A 192 14.42 19.71 14.69
C GLU A 192 12.94 20.12 14.66
N ARG A 193 12.67 21.37 14.25
CA ARG A 193 11.33 21.94 14.16
C ARG A 193 10.74 21.73 12.76
N PRO A 194 9.70 20.90 12.56
CA PRO A 194 9.04 20.76 11.27
C PRO A 194 8.20 22.01 10.95
N VAL A 195 8.15 22.39 9.67
CA VAL A 195 7.26 23.40 9.10
C VAL A 195 6.16 22.69 8.33
N VAL A 196 4.91 22.94 8.71
CA VAL A 196 3.74 22.23 8.21
C VAL A 196 2.59 23.20 7.90
N THR A 197 1.58 22.71 7.16
CA THR A 197 0.32 23.45 6.93
C THR A 197 -0.43 23.63 8.25
N ALA A 198 -1.57 24.34 8.24
CA ALA A 198 -2.42 24.47 9.43
C ALA A 198 -2.94 23.12 9.96
N GLY A 199 -2.93 22.09 9.11
CA GLY A 199 -3.25 20.70 9.49
C GLY A 199 -4.75 20.44 9.67
N GLU A 200 -5.61 21.20 9.00
CA GLU A 200 -7.07 21.13 9.12
C GLU A 200 -7.68 19.96 8.35
N GLN A 201 -6.91 19.34 7.44
CA GLN A 201 -7.39 18.21 6.62
C GLN A 201 -7.84 17.06 7.52
N LEU A 202 -9.01 16.50 7.22
CA LEU A 202 -9.50 15.25 7.78
C LEU A 202 -8.94 14.08 6.97
N TRP A 203 -8.26 13.15 7.64
CA TRP A 203 -7.49 12.12 6.95
C TRP A 203 -7.64 10.75 7.59
N ASP A 204 -7.97 9.77 6.76
CA ASP A 204 -8.04 8.36 7.14
C ASP A 204 -6.67 7.72 7.01
N TYR A 205 -6.07 7.34 8.14
CA TYR A 205 -4.82 6.60 8.22
C TYR A 205 -5.06 5.20 8.76
N ILE A 206 -4.62 4.19 8.01
CA ILE A 206 -4.67 2.79 8.41
C ILE A 206 -3.25 2.26 8.73
N TYR A 207 -3.12 1.54 9.84
CA TYR A 207 -1.86 0.93 10.21
C TYR A 207 -1.51 -0.26 9.30
N ILE A 208 -0.24 -0.42 8.98
CA ILE A 208 0.22 -1.37 7.95
C ILE A 208 -0.10 -2.84 8.26
N SER A 209 -0.16 -3.27 9.53
CA SER A 209 -0.56 -4.65 9.85
C SER A 209 -2.02 -4.91 9.50
N ASP A 210 -2.89 -3.91 9.65
CA ASP A 210 -4.30 -4.04 9.28
C ASP A 210 -4.47 -4.12 7.76
N VAL A 211 -3.63 -3.41 6.99
CA VAL A 211 -3.56 -3.59 5.52
C VAL A 211 -3.18 -5.02 5.16
N ALA A 212 -2.21 -5.60 5.85
CA ALA A 212 -1.77 -6.98 5.60
C ALA A 212 -2.87 -8.01 5.92
N THR A 213 -3.57 -7.85 7.05
CA THR A 213 -4.69 -8.74 7.42
C THR A 213 -5.89 -8.59 6.48
N ALA A 214 -6.16 -7.38 5.96
CA ALA A 214 -7.18 -7.17 4.93
C ALA A 214 -6.85 -7.91 3.63
N ILE A 215 -5.59 -7.81 3.19
CA ILE A 215 -5.12 -8.55 2.00
C ILE A 215 -5.29 -10.04 2.21
N ALA A 216 -4.88 -10.59 3.36
CA ALA A 216 -5.04 -12.00 3.70
C ALA A 216 -6.52 -12.41 3.71
N ARG A 217 -7.40 -11.61 4.30
CA ARG A 217 -8.84 -11.87 4.30
C ARG A 217 -9.43 -11.94 2.89
N VAL A 218 -9.01 -11.02 1.99
CA VAL A 218 -9.45 -11.03 0.59
C VAL A 218 -8.89 -12.22 -0.18
N VAL A 219 -7.66 -12.64 0.13
CA VAL A 219 -7.05 -13.87 -0.45
C VAL A 219 -7.86 -15.10 -0.09
N GLU A 220 -8.27 -15.24 1.16
CA GLU A 220 -8.97 -16.40 1.70
C GLU A 220 -10.46 -16.46 1.39
N SER A 221 -11.08 -15.32 1.07
CA SER A 221 -12.53 -15.26 0.81
C SER A 221 -12.87 -15.47 -0.66
N ASP A 222 -13.60 -16.52 -0.98
CA ASP A 222 -14.12 -16.76 -2.33
C ASP A 222 -15.17 -15.74 -2.77
N GLU A 223 -15.79 -15.05 -1.81
CA GLU A 223 -16.81 -14.01 -2.04
C GLU A 223 -16.16 -12.65 -2.36
N ALA A 224 -14.87 -12.48 -2.10
CA ALA A 224 -14.18 -11.22 -2.33
C ALA A 224 -13.98 -10.96 -3.83
N ARG A 225 -14.96 -10.25 -4.45
CA ARG A 225 -14.98 -9.89 -5.87
C ARG A 225 -15.20 -8.41 -6.08
N GLY A 226 -14.52 -7.84 -7.08
CA GLY A 226 -14.66 -6.43 -7.45
C GLY A 226 -13.78 -5.51 -6.60
N VAL A 227 -14.24 -4.27 -6.39
CA VAL A 227 -13.48 -3.22 -5.72
C VAL A 227 -13.83 -3.17 -4.23
N PHE A 228 -12.82 -2.91 -3.40
CA PHE A 228 -12.95 -2.71 -1.95
C PHE A 228 -12.12 -1.50 -1.53
N ASN A 229 -12.68 -0.63 -0.70
CA ASN A 229 -11.91 0.41 -0.02
C ASN A 229 -11.15 -0.20 1.15
N LEU A 230 -9.87 0.12 1.25
CA LEU A 230 -8.97 -0.32 2.31
C LEU A 230 -8.44 0.90 3.07
N GLY A 231 -9.12 1.25 4.13
CA GLY A 231 -8.84 2.34 5.07
C GLY A 231 -9.16 1.92 6.49
N SER A 232 -9.04 2.86 7.44
CA SER A 232 -9.49 2.65 8.83
C SER A 232 -11.00 2.86 9.00
N GLY A 233 -11.62 3.63 8.10
CA GLY A 233 -13.01 4.05 8.20
C GLY A 233 -13.24 5.18 9.21
N THR A 234 -12.17 5.78 9.72
CA THR A 234 -12.21 6.91 10.67
C THR A 234 -11.22 7.99 10.24
N THR A 235 -11.52 9.24 10.58
CA THR A 235 -10.64 10.37 10.25
C THR A 235 -10.10 11.06 11.51
N SER A 236 -8.91 11.62 11.38
CA SER A 236 -8.34 12.58 12.31
C SER A 236 -7.84 13.80 11.55
N THR A 237 -7.78 14.96 12.20
CA THR A 237 -7.11 16.11 11.58
C THR A 237 -5.62 15.85 11.46
N ILE A 238 -4.99 16.31 10.38
CA ILE A 238 -3.53 16.25 10.25
C ILE A 238 -2.85 16.93 11.42
N ARG A 239 -3.41 18.02 11.97
CA ARG A 239 -2.91 18.67 13.19
C ARG A 239 -2.86 17.70 14.37
N SER A 240 -3.96 16.99 14.64
CA SER A 240 -4.02 16.01 15.73
C SER A 240 -2.98 14.90 15.56
N ILE A 241 -2.78 14.41 14.34
CA ILE A 241 -1.75 13.39 14.04
C ILE A 241 -0.35 13.93 14.36
N ILE A 242 -0.03 15.16 13.93
CA ILE A 242 1.25 15.81 14.19
C ILE A 242 1.47 15.99 15.71
N GLU A 243 0.45 16.45 16.43
CA GLU A 243 0.52 16.65 17.88
C GLU A 243 0.69 15.33 18.64
N ASN A 244 0.05 14.24 18.19
CA ASN A 244 0.26 12.91 18.75
C ASN A 244 1.69 12.41 18.51
N VAL A 245 2.25 12.54 17.30
CA VAL A 245 3.64 12.15 17.02
C VAL A 245 4.61 12.96 17.88
N ARG A 246 4.40 14.30 18.03
CA ARG A 246 5.17 15.15 18.91
C ARG A 246 5.11 14.67 20.36
N ALA A 247 3.91 14.42 20.89
CA ALA A 247 3.72 13.99 22.27
C ALA A 247 4.42 12.65 22.59
N LEU A 248 4.47 11.74 21.63
CA LEU A 248 5.18 10.46 21.74
C LEU A 248 6.72 10.60 21.72
N ILE A 249 7.24 11.73 21.27
CA ILE A 249 8.68 12.00 21.17
C ILE A 249 9.13 12.93 22.29
N ASP A 250 8.67 14.17 22.27
CA ASP A 250 8.82 15.21 23.32
C ASP A 250 7.76 16.30 23.09
N PRO A 251 6.78 16.46 24.00
CA PRO A 251 5.69 17.43 23.86
C PRO A 251 6.16 18.90 23.86
N ARG A 252 7.41 19.18 24.26
CA ARG A 252 7.97 20.53 24.30
C ARG A 252 8.53 21.00 22.96
N LEU A 253 8.74 20.06 21.99
CA LEU A 253 9.29 20.42 20.69
C LEU A 253 8.35 21.38 19.93
N PRO A 254 8.88 22.45 19.33
CA PRO A 254 8.07 23.41 18.59
C PRO A 254 7.64 22.82 17.24
N ILE A 255 6.43 23.19 16.77
CA ILE A 255 5.91 22.89 15.44
C ILE A 255 5.51 24.20 14.75
N GLY A 256 5.92 24.37 13.50
CA GLY A 256 5.55 25.51 12.66
C GLY A 256 4.23 25.28 11.92
N PHE A 257 3.10 25.26 12.64
CA PHE A 257 1.79 25.13 12.03
C PHE A 257 1.38 26.38 11.25
N GLY A 258 0.87 26.19 10.02
CA GLY A 258 0.41 27.28 9.14
C GLY A 258 1.53 28.03 8.44
N GLU A 259 2.79 27.65 8.64
CA GLU A 259 3.94 28.27 7.99
C GLU A 259 4.18 27.73 6.57
N ALA A 260 3.72 26.52 6.27
CA ALA A 260 3.65 26.00 4.92
C ALA A 260 2.27 26.26 4.32
N PRO A 261 2.14 26.76 3.09
CA PRO A 261 0.84 26.94 2.44
C PRO A 261 0.23 25.60 2.03
N TYR A 262 -1.07 25.54 1.92
CA TYR A 262 -1.76 24.45 1.24
C TYR A 262 -1.44 24.47 -0.27
N ARG A 263 -1.36 23.30 -0.88
CA ARG A 263 -1.30 23.20 -2.35
C ARG A 263 -2.63 23.63 -2.96
N PRO A 264 -2.65 24.19 -4.17
CA PRO A 264 -3.90 24.59 -4.82
C PRO A 264 -4.93 23.46 -4.98
N ASP A 265 -4.45 22.23 -5.14
CA ASP A 265 -5.23 21.00 -5.30
C ASP A 265 -5.30 20.16 -4.00
N GLN A 266 -5.14 20.81 -2.84
CA GLN A 266 -5.12 20.11 -1.55
C GLN A 266 -6.44 19.41 -1.28
N VAL A 267 -6.38 18.10 -1.13
CA VAL A 267 -7.51 17.31 -0.63
C VAL A 267 -7.70 17.64 0.85
N MET A 268 -8.89 18.09 1.23
CA MET A 268 -9.20 18.48 2.61
C MET A 268 -9.96 17.40 3.39
N HIS A 269 -10.55 16.42 2.70
CA HIS A 269 -11.23 15.30 3.32
C HIS A 269 -10.91 14.01 2.59
N LEU A 270 -10.40 13.03 3.31
CA LEU A 270 -10.16 11.68 2.84
C LEU A 270 -10.65 10.69 3.89
N GLU A 271 -11.74 9.99 3.60
CA GLU A 271 -12.38 9.02 4.50
C GLU A 271 -12.92 7.84 3.70
N ALA A 272 -12.52 6.63 4.09
CA ALA A 272 -12.99 5.39 3.47
C ALA A 272 -14.32 4.93 4.08
N ASP A 273 -15.28 4.55 3.27
CA ASP A 273 -16.28 3.58 3.68
C ASP A 273 -15.70 2.18 3.52
N ILE A 274 -15.60 1.43 4.60
CA ILE A 274 -15.04 0.07 4.63
C ILE A 274 -16.10 -1.02 4.78
N SER A 275 -17.37 -0.69 4.57
CA SER A 275 -18.51 -1.60 4.80
C SER A 275 -18.40 -2.89 3.98
N ARG A 276 -17.89 -2.80 2.74
CA ARG A 276 -17.69 -4.00 1.90
C ARG A 276 -16.59 -4.93 2.44
N LEU A 277 -15.47 -4.41 2.93
CA LEU A 277 -14.46 -5.24 3.61
C LEU A 277 -14.98 -5.79 4.94
N ALA A 278 -15.75 -4.99 5.68
CA ALA A 278 -16.37 -5.42 6.92
C ALA A 278 -17.37 -6.56 6.70
N SER A 279 -18.10 -6.60 5.58
CA SER A 279 -19.00 -7.71 5.23
C SER A 279 -18.26 -9.03 4.99
N LEU A 280 -16.98 -8.97 4.62
CA LEU A 280 -16.11 -10.16 4.56
C LEU A 280 -15.59 -10.62 5.92
N GLY A 281 -15.99 -9.96 7.03
CA GLY A 281 -15.54 -10.26 8.39
C GLY A 281 -14.21 -9.63 8.78
N TRP A 282 -13.72 -8.62 8.03
CA TRP A 282 -12.51 -7.89 8.39
C TRP A 282 -12.84 -6.52 8.98
N ARG A 283 -12.07 -6.10 9.98
CA ARG A 283 -12.06 -4.73 10.55
C ARG A 283 -10.64 -4.38 10.98
N PRO A 284 -10.24 -3.10 10.91
CA PRO A 284 -8.97 -2.65 11.47
C PRO A 284 -8.94 -2.90 12.97
N GLN A 285 -7.77 -3.29 13.49
CA GLN A 285 -7.58 -3.65 14.90
C GLN A 285 -6.67 -2.67 15.63
N VAL A 286 -5.84 -1.91 14.89
CA VAL A 286 -4.84 -1.01 15.49
C VAL A 286 -5.38 0.42 15.49
N GLU A 287 -5.65 0.93 16.68
CA GLU A 287 -6.04 2.33 16.88
C GLU A 287 -4.90 3.29 16.47
N LEU A 288 -5.28 4.49 15.98
CA LEU A 288 -4.32 5.45 15.44
C LEU A 288 -3.18 5.78 16.42
N HIS A 289 -3.50 6.06 17.69
CA HIS A 289 -2.49 6.38 18.70
C HIS A 289 -1.53 5.22 18.95
N GLU A 290 -2.03 4.00 19.04
CA GLU A 290 -1.21 2.79 19.20
C GLU A 290 -0.28 2.58 18.00
N GLY A 291 -0.81 2.73 16.79
CA GLY A 291 -0.03 2.61 15.55
C GLY A 291 1.07 3.68 15.45
N LEU A 292 0.76 4.92 15.83
CA LEU A 292 1.75 6.00 15.89
C LEU A 292 2.85 5.70 16.90
N ALA A 293 2.51 5.18 18.08
CA ALA A 293 3.49 4.79 19.09
C ALA A 293 4.44 3.70 18.57
N LYS A 294 3.90 2.66 17.91
CA LYS A 294 4.71 1.59 17.27
C LYS A 294 5.63 2.15 16.17
N ALA A 295 5.12 3.04 15.33
CA ALA A 295 5.91 3.66 14.27
C ALA A 295 7.05 4.52 14.84
N VAL A 296 6.77 5.41 15.81
CA VAL A 296 7.76 6.26 16.46
C VAL A 296 8.84 5.42 17.16
N ALA A 297 8.46 4.36 17.87
CA ALA A 297 9.40 3.45 18.54
C ALA A 297 10.37 2.82 17.53
N TRP A 298 9.87 2.38 16.38
CA TRP A 298 10.70 1.81 15.31
C TRP A 298 11.68 2.86 14.74
N TYR A 299 11.22 4.08 14.41
CA TYR A 299 12.09 5.12 13.88
C TYR A 299 13.16 5.55 14.91
N ARG A 300 12.83 5.59 16.21
CA ARG A 300 13.80 5.83 17.29
C ARG A 300 14.90 4.77 17.31
N GLN A 301 14.53 3.50 17.19
CA GLN A 301 15.49 2.40 17.11
C GLN A 301 16.41 2.50 15.88
N GLN A 302 15.85 2.82 14.71
CA GLN A 302 16.64 2.98 13.47
C GLN A 302 17.64 4.14 13.60
N LEU A 303 17.22 5.27 14.17
CA LEU A 303 18.11 6.41 14.40
C LEU A 303 19.26 6.03 15.34
N SER A 304 18.99 5.34 16.44
CA SER A 304 20.01 4.88 17.38
C SER A 304 21.02 3.92 16.74
N GLN A 305 20.56 3.01 15.90
CA GLN A 305 21.44 2.09 15.15
C GLN A 305 22.31 2.82 14.13
N SER A 306 21.77 3.85 13.46
CA SER A 306 22.54 4.66 12.49
C SER A 306 23.63 5.50 13.14
N LEU A 307 23.46 5.91 14.40
CA LEU A 307 24.45 6.69 15.16
C LEU A 307 25.55 5.80 15.77
N ALA A 308 25.29 4.49 15.89
CA ALA A 308 26.22 3.52 16.45
C ALA A 308 27.06 2.79 15.37
N ALA A 309 26.71 2.93 14.08
CA ALA A 309 27.41 2.33 12.94
C ALA A 309 28.39 3.31 12.28
#